data_443b5786f35e05a73c4ada4bc92bd3db
#
_entry.id   443b5786f35e05a73c4ada4bc92bd3db
#
_cell.length_a   1.000
_cell.length_b   1.000
_cell.length_c   1.000
_cell.angle_alpha   90.00
_cell.angle_beta   90.00
_cell.angle_gamma   90.00
#
_symmetry.space_group_name_H-M   'P 1'
#
loop_
_entity.id
_entity.type
_entity.pdbx_description
1 polymer ?
#
loop_
_entity_poly.entity_id
_entity_poly.type
_entity_poly.pdbx_seq_one_letter_code
_entity_poly.pdbx_strand_id
1 'polypeptide(L)'
;MRRTTIVLAVLLLFGAATRGQDAMTALADAERAFAQQTAKVGIREGFLAWFAKDAIGFRPVLGNAWQQIDARPKPPNPTAAHLEWEPRTGDVAASGELGWLTGPSTFTAPDGTKYYGNYLSVWKKTPEGWRVHIDVGADAPSPVAFAPGFVRMPARDGRFAIKEASRPSTAAATSVDVSLRALAQADTTANSVTGFAAALAEEARYHRPGSLPLVGKAAITAAPEPRLTAATWKALAAEQATSLDLGYTYGRYDARVAAASPAAPGGGYYVRVWRKNAAGNWQIVAHVDQPDGR
;
A
#
# COMPACT_ATOMS: atom_id res chain seq x y z
N MET A 1 24.85 -47.20 8.76
CA MET A 1 23.57 -46.58 9.16
C MET A 1 23.77 -45.09 9.36
N ARG A 2 23.56 -44.27 8.34
CA ARG A 2 23.50 -42.78 8.42
C ARG A 2 23.04 -42.24 7.06
N ARG A 3 21.74 -42.30 6.77
CA ARG A 3 21.12 -41.60 5.61
C ARG A 3 19.63 -41.41 5.90
N THR A 4 19.24 -40.41 6.73
CA THR A 4 17.82 -40.08 6.88
C THR A 4 17.52 -38.64 7.36
N THR A 5 18.45 -37.69 7.33
CA THR A 5 18.21 -36.39 7.96
C THR A 5 18.16 -35.18 6.99
N ILE A 6 18.29 -35.41 5.67
CA ILE A 6 18.38 -34.27 4.71
C ILE A 6 17.05 -33.95 4.00
N VAL A 7 16.08 -34.87 4.01
CA VAL A 7 14.83 -34.69 3.24
C VAL A 7 13.81 -33.76 3.91
N LEU A 8 13.86 -33.58 5.24
CA LEU A 8 12.83 -32.79 5.96
C LEU A 8 12.99 -31.27 5.85
N ALA A 9 14.21 -30.76 5.66
CA ALA A 9 14.48 -29.32 5.57
C ALA A 9 14.05 -28.71 4.22
N VAL A 10 14.10 -29.50 3.12
CA VAL A 10 13.72 -29.03 1.78
C VAL A 10 12.20 -28.88 1.65
N LEU A 11 11.42 -29.75 2.30
CA LEU A 11 9.95 -29.69 2.26
C LEU A 11 9.36 -28.45 2.98
N LEU A 12 10.02 -27.95 4.03
CA LEU A 12 9.58 -26.77 4.77
C LEU A 12 9.82 -25.48 3.98
N LEU A 13 10.89 -25.38 3.19
CA LEU A 13 11.18 -24.22 2.33
C LEU A 13 10.20 -24.13 1.15
N PHE A 14 9.81 -25.24 0.56
CA PHE A 14 8.79 -25.28 -0.49
C PHE A 14 7.40 -24.90 0.02
N GLY A 15 7.04 -25.28 1.24
CA GLY A 15 5.74 -24.97 1.82
C GLY A 15 5.52 -23.47 2.11
N ALA A 16 6.56 -22.73 2.46
CA ALA A 16 6.48 -21.30 2.72
C ALA A 16 6.39 -20.49 1.39
N ALA A 17 7.14 -20.88 0.38
CA ALA A 17 7.11 -20.24 -0.93
C ALA A 17 5.76 -20.45 -1.64
N THR A 18 5.16 -21.63 -1.55
CA THR A 18 3.85 -21.94 -2.14
C THR A 18 2.71 -21.20 -1.43
N ARG A 19 2.72 -21.10 -0.10
CA ARG A 19 1.71 -20.33 0.67
C ARG A 19 1.71 -18.84 0.33
N GLY A 20 2.88 -18.21 0.18
CA GLY A 20 2.98 -16.82 -0.22
C GLY A 20 2.55 -16.60 -1.69
N GLN A 21 2.73 -17.62 -2.54
CA GLN A 21 2.28 -17.58 -3.93
C GLN A 21 0.76 -17.64 -4.01
N ASP A 22 0.14 -18.54 -3.28
CA ASP A 22 -1.30 -18.68 -3.19
C ASP A 22 -1.95 -17.44 -2.57
N ALA A 23 -1.34 -16.86 -1.52
CA ALA A 23 -1.84 -15.66 -0.87
C ALA A 23 -1.79 -14.43 -1.81
N MET A 24 -0.74 -14.28 -2.63
CA MET A 24 -0.65 -13.18 -3.60
C MET A 24 -1.70 -13.30 -4.70
N THR A 25 -1.90 -14.51 -5.23
CA THR A 25 -2.95 -14.77 -6.23
C THR A 25 -4.32 -14.48 -5.64
N ALA A 26 -4.60 -14.99 -4.43
CA ALA A 26 -5.86 -14.74 -3.73
C ALA A 26 -6.10 -13.25 -3.45
N LEU A 27 -5.05 -12.47 -3.14
CA LEU A 27 -5.16 -11.04 -2.96
C LEU A 27 -5.46 -10.32 -4.28
N ALA A 28 -4.74 -10.63 -5.36
CA ALA A 28 -5.00 -10.04 -6.66
C ALA A 28 -6.41 -10.37 -7.18
N ASP A 29 -6.90 -11.57 -6.93
CA ASP A 29 -8.26 -11.97 -7.28
C ASP A 29 -9.31 -11.27 -6.42
N ALA A 30 -9.03 -11.02 -5.13
CA ALA A 30 -9.89 -10.23 -4.27
C ALA A 30 -10.01 -8.76 -4.78
N GLU A 31 -8.90 -8.15 -5.20
CA GLU A 31 -8.91 -6.81 -5.81
C GLU A 31 -9.75 -6.78 -7.09
N ARG A 32 -9.61 -7.76 -7.98
CA ARG A 32 -10.42 -7.86 -9.20
C ARG A 32 -11.90 -8.07 -8.90
N ALA A 33 -12.21 -8.90 -7.90
CA ALA A 33 -13.59 -9.12 -7.45
C ALA A 33 -14.19 -7.83 -6.88
N PHE A 34 -13.41 -7.05 -6.14
CA PHE A 34 -13.80 -5.73 -5.64
C PHE A 34 -14.12 -4.77 -6.80
N ALA A 35 -13.24 -4.68 -7.81
CA ALA A 35 -13.48 -3.86 -8.99
C ALA A 35 -14.74 -4.30 -9.74
N GLN A 36 -14.92 -5.59 -9.98
CA GLN A 36 -16.09 -6.14 -10.66
C GLN A 36 -17.39 -5.90 -9.89
N GLN A 37 -17.38 -6.05 -8.57
CA GLN A 37 -18.56 -5.78 -7.76
C GLN A 37 -18.90 -4.29 -7.78
N THR A 38 -17.90 -3.42 -7.64
CA THR A 38 -18.08 -1.96 -7.70
C THR A 38 -18.70 -1.52 -9.03
N ALA A 39 -18.27 -2.09 -10.15
CA ALA A 39 -18.85 -1.83 -11.44
C ALA A 39 -20.34 -2.21 -11.54
N LYS A 40 -20.76 -3.25 -10.81
CA LYS A 40 -22.16 -3.74 -10.81
C LYS A 40 -23.08 -2.97 -9.89
N VAL A 41 -22.61 -2.60 -8.68
CA VAL A 41 -23.47 -2.03 -7.63
C VAL A 41 -23.23 -0.53 -7.39
N GLY A 42 -22.22 0.04 -8.05
CA GLY A 42 -21.76 1.41 -7.86
C GLY A 42 -20.69 1.54 -6.78
N ILE A 43 -19.98 2.68 -6.82
CA ILE A 43 -18.78 2.93 -6.02
C ILE A 43 -19.07 2.83 -4.52
N ARG A 44 -20.12 3.49 -4.02
CA ARG A 44 -20.45 3.49 -2.59
C ARG A 44 -20.68 2.07 -2.04
N GLU A 45 -21.56 1.32 -2.67
CA GLU A 45 -21.93 -0.03 -2.16
C GLU A 45 -20.80 -1.03 -2.39
N GLY A 46 -20.05 -0.92 -3.47
CA GLY A 46 -18.85 -1.75 -3.71
C GLY A 46 -17.81 -1.53 -2.62
N PHE A 47 -17.50 -0.29 -2.29
CA PHE A 47 -16.53 0.05 -1.26
C PHE A 47 -16.99 -0.41 0.14
N LEU A 48 -18.26 -0.20 0.49
CA LEU A 48 -18.83 -0.68 1.76
C LEU A 48 -18.75 -2.21 1.91
N ALA A 49 -18.85 -2.95 0.82
CA ALA A 49 -18.77 -4.41 0.83
C ALA A 49 -17.34 -4.95 1.04
N TRP A 50 -16.34 -4.21 0.58
CA TRP A 50 -14.95 -4.69 0.59
C TRP A 50 -14.06 -4.04 1.65
N PHE A 51 -14.41 -2.86 2.14
CA PHE A 51 -13.64 -2.20 3.18
C PHE A 51 -13.83 -2.87 4.53
N ALA A 52 -12.75 -3.01 5.28
CA ALA A 52 -12.80 -3.38 6.68
C ALA A 52 -13.59 -2.32 7.47
N LYS A 53 -14.27 -2.74 8.54
CA LYS A 53 -15.04 -1.81 9.39
C LYS A 53 -14.15 -0.77 10.11
N ASP A 54 -12.88 -1.09 10.27
CA ASP A 54 -11.84 -0.25 10.86
C ASP A 54 -10.89 0.35 9.81
N ALA A 55 -11.25 0.32 8.52
CA ALA A 55 -10.45 0.88 7.44
C ALA A 55 -10.15 2.37 7.66
N ILE A 56 -8.96 2.78 7.25
CA ILE A 56 -8.44 4.13 7.43
C ILE A 56 -8.71 4.96 6.17
N GLY A 57 -9.36 6.09 6.34
CA GLY A 57 -9.62 7.08 5.30
C GLY A 57 -8.90 8.40 5.57
N PHE A 58 -8.51 9.06 4.50
CA PHE A 58 -7.78 10.34 4.56
C PHE A 58 -8.61 11.50 4.04
N ARG A 59 -9.82 11.24 3.55
CA ARG A 59 -10.72 12.25 2.98
C ARG A 59 -12.14 12.11 3.52
N PRO A 60 -12.80 13.23 3.85
CA PRO A 60 -12.31 14.61 3.83
C PRO A 60 -11.27 14.92 4.90
N VAL A 61 -11.18 14.06 5.93
CA VAL A 61 -10.20 14.11 7.03
C VAL A 61 -9.78 12.69 7.41
N LEU A 62 -8.66 12.57 8.10
CA LEU A 62 -8.24 11.28 8.66
C LEU A 62 -9.33 10.72 9.59
N GLY A 63 -9.74 9.48 9.36
CA GLY A 63 -10.78 8.83 10.14
C GLY A 63 -11.12 7.44 9.66
N ASN A 64 -12.27 6.93 10.06
CA ASN A 64 -12.76 5.63 9.62
C ASN A 64 -13.35 5.73 8.21
N ALA A 65 -12.70 5.09 7.23
CA ALA A 65 -13.11 5.12 5.83
C ALA A 65 -14.50 4.51 5.61
N TRP A 66 -14.78 3.37 6.25
CA TRP A 66 -16.06 2.69 6.11
C TRP A 66 -17.21 3.60 6.57
N GLN A 67 -17.07 4.23 7.74
CA GLN A 67 -18.09 5.16 8.28
C GLN A 67 -18.23 6.41 7.41
N GLN A 68 -17.11 6.96 6.89
CA GLN A 68 -17.14 8.13 6.00
C GLN A 68 -17.87 7.82 4.68
N ILE A 69 -17.73 6.60 4.15
CA ILE A 69 -18.45 6.17 2.95
C ILE A 69 -19.93 5.92 3.28
N ASP A 70 -20.22 5.27 4.38
CA ASP A 70 -21.61 4.95 4.80
C ASP A 70 -22.43 6.21 5.08
N ALA A 71 -21.81 7.25 5.64
CA ALA A 71 -22.44 8.54 5.89
C ALA A 71 -22.79 9.33 4.61
N ARG A 72 -22.25 8.96 3.45
CA ARG A 72 -22.60 9.59 2.17
C ARG A 72 -24.01 9.19 1.73
N PRO A 73 -24.80 10.10 1.18
CA PRO A 73 -26.11 9.75 0.65
C PRO A 73 -25.98 8.75 -0.50
N LYS A 74 -26.92 7.83 -0.60
CA LYS A 74 -26.99 6.92 -1.75
C LYS A 74 -27.31 7.72 -3.01
N PRO A 75 -26.50 7.60 -4.07
CA PRO A 75 -26.79 8.28 -5.31
C PRO A 75 -28.04 7.69 -5.96
N PRO A 76 -28.91 8.51 -6.59
CA PRO A 76 -30.15 8.04 -7.22
C PRO A 76 -29.88 7.05 -8.35
N ASN A 77 -28.76 7.21 -9.06
CA ASN A 77 -28.23 6.23 -10.02
C ASN A 77 -26.82 5.79 -9.57
N PRO A 78 -26.70 4.67 -8.85
CA PRO A 78 -25.44 4.25 -8.28
C PRO A 78 -24.32 3.94 -9.29
N THR A 79 -24.70 3.61 -10.53
CA THR A 79 -23.77 3.24 -11.60
C THR A 79 -23.60 4.32 -12.66
N ALA A 80 -24.12 5.54 -12.44
CA ALA A 80 -23.93 6.66 -13.36
C ALA A 80 -22.45 7.11 -13.43
N ALA A 81 -21.74 7.03 -12.32
CA ALA A 81 -20.30 7.21 -12.27
C ALA A 81 -19.62 5.84 -12.20
N HIS A 82 -18.56 5.65 -12.94
CA HIS A 82 -17.81 4.40 -12.98
C HIS A 82 -16.39 4.61 -12.48
N LEU A 83 -15.89 3.64 -11.70
CA LEU A 83 -14.49 3.57 -11.31
C LEU A 83 -13.95 2.20 -11.73
N GLU A 84 -12.99 2.22 -12.64
CA GLU A 84 -12.33 1.04 -13.18
C GLU A 84 -10.88 1.03 -12.72
N TRP A 85 -10.40 -0.13 -12.27
CA TRP A 85 -9.00 -0.32 -11.92
C TRP A 85 -8.60 -1.78 -12.08
N GLU A 86 -7.31 -2.03 -12.20
CA GLU A 86 -6.75 -3.37 -12.35
C GLU A 86 -5.45 -3.48 -11.56
N PRO A 87 -5.29 -4.49 -10.69
CA PRO A 87 -4.02 -4.71 -10.01
C PRO A 87 -2.91 -5.09 -11.01
N ARG A 88 -1.81 -4.37 -10.96
CA ARG A 88 -0.67 -4.56 -11.86
C ARG A 88 0.59 -5.01 -11.13
N THR A 89 0.74 -4.61 -9.89
CA THR A 89 1.83 -5.08 -9.04
C THR A 89 1.46 -4.98 -7.57
N GLY A 90 2.17 -5.72 -6.75
CA GLY A 90 1.98 -5.76 -5.31
C GLY A 90 2.78 -6.86 -4.65
N ASP A 91 2.59 -6.99 -3.35
CA ASP A 91 3.25 -7.99 -2.54
C ASP A 91 2.37 -8.42 -1.35
N VAL A 92 2.64 -9.60 -0.81
CA VAL A 92 2.02 -10.15 0.39
C VAL A 92 3.11 -10.54 1.37
N ALA A 93 2.90 -10.26 2.64
CA ALA A 93 3.78 -10.70 3.72
C ALA A 93 3.99 -12.21 3.70
N ALA A 94 5.12 -12.69 4.18
CA ALA A 94 5.43 -14.13 4.25
C ALA A 94 4.40 -14.90 5.08
N SER A 95 3.79 -14.26 6.09
CA SER A 95 2.69 -14.81 6.91
C SER A 95 1.33 -14.87 6.19
N GLY A 96 1.16 -14.13 5.08
CA GLY A 96 0.00 -14.23 4.21
C GLY A 96 -1.26 -13.47 4.65
N GLU A 97 -1.18 -12.59 5.67
CA GLU A 97 -2.34 -11.84 6.20
C GLU A 97 -2.33 -10.35 5.90
N LEU A 98 -1.18 -9.80 5.47
CA LEU A 98 -1.03 -8.41 5.07
C LEU A 98 -0.50 -8.35 3.64
N GLY A 99 -1.07 -7.51 2.80
CA GLY A 99 -0.60 -7.28 1.45
C GLY A 99 -0.96 -5.90 0.92
N TRP A 100 -0.42 -5.57 -0.24
CA TRP A 100 -0.71 -4.32 -0.94
C TRP A 100 -0.73 -4.54 -2.44
N LEU A 101 -1.49 -3.70 -3.12
CA LEU A 101 -1.64 -3.71 -4.57
C LEU A 101 -1.62 -2.28 -5.11
N THR A 102 -1.22 -2.15 -6.36
CA THR A 102 -1.32 -0.90 -7.12
C THR A 102 -1.53 -1.18 -8.60
N GLY A 103 -2.12 -0.21 -9.27
CA GLY A 103 -2.38 -0.25 -10.70
C GLY A 103 -2.99 1.05 -11.21
N PRO A 104 -3.34 1.11 -12.51
CA PRO A 104 -4.04 2.23 -13.08
C PRO A 104 -5.48 2.28 -12.59
N SER A 105 -6.04 3.48 -12.53
CA SER A 105 -7.46 3.71 -12.31
C SER A 105 -8.02 4.72 -13.30
N THR A 106 -9.30 4.56 -13.63
CA THR A 106 -10.04 5.52 -14.46
C THR A 106 -11.39 5.77 -13.82
N PHE A 107 -11.67 6.99 -13.46
CA PHE A 107 -12.99 7.44 -13.02
C PHE A 107 -13.68 8.09 -14.21
N THR A 108 -14.88 7.61 -14.55
CA THR A 108 -15.75 8.19 -15.56
C THR A 108 -16.95 8.83 -14.85
N ALA A 109 -17.06 10.14 -14.96
CA ALA A 109 -18.18 10.92 -14.43
C ALA A 109 -19.48 10.63 -15.19
N PRO A 110 -20.67 10.98 -14.64
CA PRO A 110 -21.96 10.74 -15.32
C PRO A 110 -22.10 11.41 -16.68
N ASP A 111 -21.35 12.47 -16.96
CA ASP A 111 -21.30 13.17 -18.25
C ASP A 111 -20.33 12.53 -19.26
N GLY A 112 -19.67 11.43 -18.88
CA GLY A 112 -18.68 10.74 -19.70
C GLY A 112 -17.26 11.27 -19.57
N THR A 113 -17.02 12.34 -18.80
CA THR A 113 -15.67 12.88 -18.56
C THR A 113 -14.80 11.85 -17.82
N LYS A 114 -13.59 11.61 -18.32
CA LYS A 114 -12.66 10.64 -17.75
C LYS A 114 -11.54 11.33 -16.98
N TYR A 115 -11.28 10.80 -15.79
CA TYR A 115 -10.15 11.19 -14.93
C TYR A 115 -9.28 9.97 -14.73
N TYR A 116 -7.98 10.15 -14.90
CA TYR A 116 -7.01 9.08 -14.79
C TYR A 116 -6.25 9.17 -13.49
N GLY A 117 -5.78 8.03 -13.03
CA GLY A 117 -4.99 7.96 -11.81
C GLY A 117 -4.32 6.62 -11.64
N ASN A 118 -3.74 6.46 -10.49
CA ASN A 118 -3.22 5.22 -9.99
C ASN A 118 -3.57 5.11 -8.50
N TYR A 119 -3.83 3.89 -8.06
CA TYR A 119 -4.21 3.60 -6.69
C TYR A 119 -3.11 2.83 -5.95
N LEU A 120 -3.18 2.86 -4.64
CA LEU A 120 -2.50 1.98 -3.71
C LEU A 120 -3.53 1.49 -2.70
N SER A 121 -3.71 0.17 -2.62
CA SER A 121 -4.54 -0.47 -1.61
C SER A 121 -3.70 -1.31 -0.66
N VAL A 122 -3.97 -1.21 0.65
CA VAL A 122 -3.43 -2.09 1.68
C VAL A 122 -4.57 -2.99 2.17
N TRP A 123 -4.30 -4.27 2.20
CA TRP A 123 -5.27 -5.32 2.49
C TRP A 123 -4.86 -6.13 3.71
N LYS A 124 -5.83 -6.47 4.52
CA LYS A 124 -5.68 -7.42 5.62
C LYS A 124 -6.60 -8.62 5.42
N LYS A 125 -6.11 -9.78 5.78
CA LYS A 125 -6.90 -11.01 5.75
C LYS A 125 -7.64 -11.17 7.07
N THR A 126 -8.95 -11.26 6.99
CA THR A 126 -9.87 -11.52 8.11
C THR A 126 -10.42 -12.95 8.00
N PRO A 127 -11.17 -13.44 9.00
CA PRO A 127 -11.88 -14.72 8.87
C PRO A 127 -12.82 -14.80 7.65
N GLU A 128 -13.38 -13.65 7.23
CA GLU A 128 -14.29 -13.53 6.08
C GLU A 128 -13.54 -13.33 4.74
N GLY A 129 -12.21 -13.36 4.74
CA GLY A 129 -11.36 -13.16 3.58
C GLY A 129 -10.60 -11.82 3.58
N TRP A 130 -10.08 -11.44 2.43
CA TRP A 130 -9.36 -10.18 2.27
C TRP A 130 -10.29 -8.96 2.39
N ARG A 131 -9.85 -7.94 3.13
CA ARG A 131 -10.55 -6.65 3.29
C ARG A 131 -9.59 -5.49 3.06
N VAL A 132 -10.07 -4.47 2.37
CA VAL A 132 -9.34 -3.21 2.18
C VAL A 132 -9.21 -2.50 3.52
N HIS A 133 -8.00 -2.18 3.93
CA HIS A 133 -7.70 -1.44 5.15
C HIS A 133 -7.30 0.00 4.88
N ILE A 134 -6.58 0.24 3.77
CA ILE A 134 -6.29 1.58 3.20
C ILE A 134 -6.52 1.51 1.70
N ASP A 135 -7.14 2.53 1.15
CA ASP A 135 -7.22 2.78 -0.28
C ASP A 135 -6.98 4.27 -0.54
N VAL A 136 -5.94 4.54 -1.31
CA VAL A 136 -5.54 5.90 -1.68
C VAL A 136 -5.19 5.95 -3.15
N GLY A 137 -5.46 7.07 -3.79
CA GLY A 137 -5.16 7.27 -5.20
C GLY A 137 -4.49 8.62 -5.46
N ALA A 138 -3.70 8.69 -6.51
CA ALA A 138 -3.12 9.92 -7.02
C ALA A 138 -3.61 10.15 -8.46
N ASP A 139 -4.13 11.35 -8.71
CA ASP A 139 -4.59 11.75 -10.05
C ASP A 139 -3.41 11.82 -11.01
N ALA A 140 -3.62 11.46 -12.26
CA ALA A 140 -2.64 11.52 -13.33
C ALA A 140 -3.17 12.34 -14.52
N PRO A 141 -2.29 13.04 -15.25
CA PRO A 141 -2.73 13.89 -16.37
C PRO A 141 -3.20 13.09 -17.61
N SER A 142 -2.91 11.80 -17.64
CA SER A 142 -3.24 10.89 -18.74
C SER A 142 -3.33 9.46 -18.21
N PRO A 143 -3.82 8.49 -19.03
CA PRO A 143 -3.80 7.08 -18.66
C PRO A 143 -2.43 6.61 -18.18
N VAL A 144 -2.39 5.93 -17.03
CA VAL A 144 -1.14 5.42 -16.45
C VAL A 144 -0.77 4.10 -17.10
N ALA A 145 0.41 4.05 -17.73
CA ALA A 145 0.91 2.85 -18.36
C ALA A 145 1.51 1.87 -17.32
N PHE A 146 1.12 0.61 -17.43
CA PHE A 146 1.71 -0.51 -16.72
C PHE A 146 2.06 -1.62 -17.71
N ALA A 147 3.01 -2.48 -17.34
CA ALA A 147 3.26 -3.70 -18.09
C ALA A 147 1.98 -4.55 -18.17
N PRO A 148 1.75 -5.25 -19.28
CA PRO A 148 0.61 -6.17 -19.40
C PRO A 148 0.64 -7.24 -18.30
N GLY A 149 -0.53 -7.55 -17.76
CA GLY A 149 -0.67 -8.55 -16.71
C GLY A 149 -0.21 -8.08 -15.33
N PHE A 150 -0.20 -9.01 -14.38
CA PHE A 150 0.24 -8.77 -13.01
C PHE A 150 1.71 -9.14 -12.86
N VAL A 151 2.53 -8.17 -12.47
CA VAL A 151 3.96 -8.36 -12.21
C VAL A 151 4.17 -8.36 -10.69
N ARG A 152 4.58 -9.49 -10.15
CA ARG A 152 4.92 -9.58 -8.72
C ARG A 152 6.20 -8.81 -8.42
N MET A 153 6.26 -8.26 -7.19
CA MET A 153 7.53 -7.80 -6.66
C MET A 153 8.56 -8.95 -6.65
N PRO A 154 9.86 -8.65 -6.83
CA PRO A 154 10.90 -9.65 -6.74
C PRO A 154 10.78 -10.49 -5.46
N ALA A 155 11.05 -11.80 -5.56
CA ALA A 155 10.98 -12.70 -4.42
C ALA A 155 11.85 -12.20 -3.27
N ARG A 156 11.38 -12.41 -2.03
CA ARG A 156 12.22 -12.17 -0.84
C ARG A 156 13.27 -13.27 -0.75
N ASP A 157 14.49 -12.90 -0.38
CA ASP A 157 15.48 -13.91 0.00
C ASP A 157 14.94 -14.75 1.16
N GLY A 158 15.03 -16.08 1.07
CA GLY A 158 14.37 -17.06 1.95
C GLY A 158 14.74 -17.02 3.44
N ARG A 159 15.41 -15.96 3.90
CA ARG A 159 15.75 -15.74 5.31
C ARG A 159 14.57 -15.30 6.18
N PHE A 160 13.47 -14.87 5.56
CA PHE A 160 12.22 -14.54 6.25
C PHE A 160 11.23 -15.72 6.27
N ALA A 161 11.77 -16.97 6.29
CA ALA A 161 10.94 -18.13 6.51
C ALA A 161 10.20 -17.99 7.85
N ILE A 162 8.89 -18.14 7.79
CA ILE A 162 8.01 -18.16 8.96
C ILE A 162 8.61 -19.13 9.98
N LYS A 163 9.14 -18.65 11.10
CA LYS A 163 9.09 -19.44 12.30
C LYS A 163 7.61 -19.56 12.63
N GLU A 164 7.07 -20.73 12.42
CA GLU A 164 5.71 -21.08 12.76
C GLU A 164 5.42 -20.48 14.14
N ALA A 165 4.36 -19.68 14.23
CA ALA A 165 3.97 -19.01 15.46
C ALA A 165 3.54 -20.08 16.48
N SER A 166 4.51 -20.70 17.11
CA SER A 166 4.32 -21.30 18.42
C SER A 166 3.86 -20.15 19.34
N ARG A 167 2.80 -20.38 20.10
CA ARG A 167 2.16 -19.49 21.09
C ARG A 167 3.02 -18.29 21.48
N PRO A 168 2.44 -17.07 21.56
CA PRO A 168 3.23 -15.88 21.86
C PRO A 168 4.00 -16.08 23.16
N SER A 169 5.30 -16.34 23.04
CA SER A 169 6.21 -16.25 24.16
C SER A 169 6.49 -14.76 24.41
N THR A 170 6.84 -14.39 25.62
CA THR A 170 7.29 -13.02 25.94
C THR A 170 8.40 -12.53 25.00
N ALA A 171 9.26 -13.43 24.54
CA ALA A 171 10.29 -13.12 23.54
C ALA A 171 9.75 -12.79 22.15
N ALA A 172 8.64 -13.41 21.73
CA ALA A 172 7.98 -13.09 20.46
C ALA A 172 7.30 -11.71 20.50
N ALA A 173 6.61 -11.37 21.60
CA ALA A 173 6.04 -10.05 21.82
C ALA A 173 7.13 -8.96 21.78
N THR A 174 8.25 -9.17 22.45
CA THR A 174 9.39 -8.23 22.43
C THR A 174 9.95 -8.03 21.02
N SER A 175 10.05 -9.10 20.21
CA SER A 175 10.54 -9.01 18.83
C SER A 175 9.59 -8.23 17.91
N VAL A 176 8.27 -8.37 18.08
CA VAL A 176 7.24 -7.62 17.35
C VAL A 176 7.36 -6.13 17.69
N ASP A 177 7.45 -5.78 18.98
CA ASP A 177 7.57 -4.39 19.42
C ASP A 177 8.87 -3.74 18.92
N VAL A 178 9.99 -4.46 18.94
CA VAL A 178 11.27 -3.97 18.42
C VAL A 178 11.19 -3.69 16.92
N SER A 179 10.59 -4.62 16.16
CA SER A 179 10.45 -4.45 14.71
C SER A 179 9.50 -3.31 14.36
N LEU A 180 8.40 -3.14 15.08
CA LEU A 180 7.45 -2.05 14.88
C LEU A 180 8.09 -0.69 15.19
N ARG A 181 8.87 -0.58 16.28
CA ARG A 181 9.65 0.62 16.58
C ARG A 181 10.68 0.92 15.50
N ALA A 182 11.35 -0.10 14.95
CA ALA A 182 12.28 0.07 13.85
C ALA A 182 11.59 0.58 12.57
N LEU A 183 10.38 0.10 12.27
CA LEU A 183 9.56 0.59 11.16
C LEU A 183 9.17 2.05 11.37
N ALA A 184 8.67 2.42 12.54
CA ALA A 184 8.31 3.80 12.87
C ALA A 184 9.52 4.75 12.83
N GLN A 185 10.69 4.28 13.26
CA GLN A 185 11.94 5.03 13.17
C GLN A 185 12.40 5.19 11.72
N ALA A 186 12.28 4.14 10.88
CA ALA A 186 12.57 4.22 9.45
C ALA A 186 11.69 5.27 8.75
N ASP A 187 10.39 5.29 9.09
CA ASP A 187 9.45 6.29 8.56
C ASP A 187 9.84 7.71 8.97
N THR A 188 10.18 7.92 10.23
CA THR A 188 10.66 9.22 10.73
C THR A 188 11.95 9.67 10.02
N THR A 189 12.90 8.77 9.80
CA THR A 189 14.14 9.05 9.09
C THR A 189 13.88 9.41 7.62
N ALA A 190 12.92 8.73 6.97
CA ALA A 190 12.51 9.00 5.60
C ALA A 190 11.74 10.34 5.43
N ASN A 191 11.49 11.07 6.51
CA ASN A 191 10.88 12.40 6.45
C ASN A 191 11.90 13.53 6.15
N SER A 192 13.00 13.17 5.48
CA SER A 192 13.99 14.10 4.91
C SER A 192 14.35 13.64 3.50
N VAL A 193 14.86 14.53 2.65
CA VAL A 193 15.25 14.22 1.26
C VAL A 193 16.25 13.06 1.20
N THR A 194 17.31 13.15 2.00
CA THR A 194 18.37 12.13 2.03
C THR A 194 17.88 10.82 2.63
N GLY A 195 17.09 10.89 3.71
CA GLY A 195 16.51 9.71 4.36
C GLY A 195 15.49 9.01 3.46
N PHE A 196 14.65 9.76 2.75
CA PHE A 196 13.71 9.20 1.78
C PHE A 196 14.44 8.46 0.66
N ALA A 197 15.41 9.13 0.03
CA ALA A 197 16.22 8.53 -1.03
C ALA A 197 16.97 7.27 -0.56
N ALA A 198 17.52 7.29 0.66
CA ALA A 198 18.22 6.15 1.24
C ALA A 198 17.27 4.97 1.53
N ALA A 199 16.04 5.27 1.94
CA ALA A 199 15.05 4.25 2.28
C ALA A 199 14.38 3.58 1.06
N LEU A 200 14.50 4.13 -0.16
CA LEU A 200 13.86 3.56 -1.35
C LEU A 200 14.44 2.19 -1.72
N ALA A 201 13.57 1.23 -2.00
CA ALA A 201 13.92 0.01 -2.73
C ALA A 201 14.23 0.34 -4.19
N GLU A 202 15.00 -0.51 -4.88
CA GLU A 202 15.35 -0.27 -6.29
C GLU A 202 14.12 -0.23 -7.20
N GLU A 203 13.09 -1.02 -6.88
CA GLU A 203 11.82 -1.12 -7.58
C GLU A 203 10.71 -0.21 -7.04
N ALA A 204 11.04 0.71 -6.14
CA ALA A 204 10.07 1.58 -5.47
C ALA A 204 9.18 2.35 -6.45
N ARG A 205 7.94 2.62 -6.03
CA ARG A 205 6.97 3.43 -6.76
C ARG A 205 6.58 4.65 -5.95
N TYR A 206 6.53 5.79 -6.61
CA TYR A 206 6.05 7.02 -5.99
C TYR A 206 4.92 7.62 -6.82
N HIS A 207 3.75 7.71 -6.19
CA HIS A 207 2.54 8.25 -6.78
C HIS A 207 2.31 9.68 -6.27
N ARG A 208 2.46 10.64 -7.16
CA ARG A 208 2.27 12.07 -6.90
C ARG A 208 1.02 12.58 -7.60
N PRO A 209 0.15 13.33 -6.93
CA PRO A 209 -1.01 13.94 -7.57
C PRO A 209 -0.61 14.86 -8.73
N GLY A 210 -1.35 14.76 -9.83
CA GLY A 210 -1.13 15.57 -11.03
C GLY A 210 0.08 15.14 -11.87
N SER A 211 0.67 13.96 -11.58
CA SER A 211 1.84 13.44 -12.29
C SER A 211 1.70 11.96 -12.61
N LEU A 212 2.40 11.50 -13.63
CA LEU A 212 2.59 10.06 -13.81
C LEU A 212 3.44 9.48 -12.65
N PRO A 213 3.21 8.22 -12.26
CA PRO A 213 3.99 7.59 -11.21
C PRO A 213 5.47 7.49 -11.60
N LEU A 214 6.34 7.76 -10.64
CA LEU A 214 7.77 7.49 -10.77
C LEU A 214 8.04 6.05 -10.36
N VAL A 215 8.79 5.33 -11.17
CA VAL A 215 9.10 3.92 -10.95
C VAL A 215 10.61 3.72 -10.94
N GLY A 216 11.10 3.10 -9.87
CA GLY A 216 12.51 2.88 -9.61
C GLY A 216 13.17 4.00 -8.83
N LYS A 217 14.07 3.61 -7.92
CA LYS A 217 14.83 4.52 -7.04
C LYS A 217 15.51 5.63 -7.82
N ALA A 218 16.18 5.30 -8.93
CA ALA A 218 16.88 6.28 -9.74
C ALA A 218 15.93 7.37 -10.28
N ALA A 219 14.77 7.00 -10.82
CA ALA A 219 13.78 7.94 -11.32
C ALA A 219 13.19 8.82 -10.21
N ILE A 220 12.93 8.24 -9.04
CA ILE A 220 12.39 8.96 -7.89
C ILE A 220 13.42 9.96 -7.34
N THR A 221 14.68 9.59 -7.23
CA THR A 221 15.74 10.46 -6.70
C THR A 221 16.17 11.56 -7.67
N ALA A 222 16.04 11.32 -8.98
CA ALA A 222 16.33 12.32 -10.00
C ALA A 222 15.21 13.37 -10.15
N ALA A 223 14.00 13.05 -9.73
CA ALA A 223 12.86 13.97 -9.84
C ALA A 223 12.92 15.04 -8.74
N PRO A 224 12.73 16.32 -9.07
CA PRO A 224 12.64 17.35 -8.05
C PRO A 224 11.42 17.10 -7.16
N GLU A 225 11.65 17.06 -5.84
CA GLU A 225 10.57 16.90 -4.85
C GLU A 225 10.57 18.09 -3.88
N PRO A 226 9.93 19.19 -4.28
CA PRO A 226 9.88 20.40 -3.44
C PRO A 226 9.24 20.16 -2.06
N ARG A 227 8.33 19.17 -1.95
CA ARG A 227 7.62 18.88 -0.70
C ARG A 227 8.55 18.30 0.37
N LEU A 228 9.49 17.43 -0.02
CA LEU A 228 10.45 16.86 0.94
C LEU A 228 11.40 17.92 1.52
N THR A 229 11.66 18.99 0.79
CA THR A 229 12.53 20.10 1.24
C THR A 229 11.82 21.18 2.03
N ALA A 230 10.53 21.39 1.77
CA ALA A 230 9.76 22.51 2.30
C ALA A 230 8.64 22.09 3.28
N ALA A 231 8.41 20.80 3.47
CA ALA A 231 7.34 20.31 4.32
C ALA A 231 7.84 19.89 5.72
N THR A 232 6.96 20.06 6.71
CA THR A 232 7.09 19.40 8.00
C THR A 232 6.32 18.10 7.94
N TRP A 233 6.99 17.00 8.23
CA TRP A 233 6.42 15.66 8.17
C TRP A 233 6.21 15.10 9.58
N LYS A 234 5.06 14.47 9.82
CA LYS A 234 4.73 13.85 11.09
C LYS A 234 4.19 12.43 10.84
N ALA A 235 4.93 11.43 11.29
CA ALA A 235 4.44 10.05 11.33
C ALA A 235 3.26 9.95 12.30
N LEU A 236 2.17 9.29 11.92
CA LEU A 236 0.97 9.11 12.72
C LEU A 236 0.78 7.66 13.17
N ALA A 237 1.06 6.71 12.30
CA ALA A 237 0.95 5.30 12.64
C ALA A 237 1.89 4.43 11.79
N ALA A 238 2.19 3.25 12.35
CA ALA A 238 2.93 2.17 11.72
C ALA A 238 2.27 0.84 12.05
N GLU A 239 2.19 -0.06 11.09
CA GLU A 239 1.68 -1.41 11.26
C GLU A 239 2.48 -2.40 10.42
N GLN A 240 2.60 -3.64 10.88
CA GLN A 240 3.40 -4.65 10.20
C GLN A 240 2.75 -6.02 10.27
N ALA A 241 3.12 -6.87 9.32
CA ALA A 241 2.74 -8.28 9.29
C ALA A 241 3.36 -9.07 10.45
N THR A 242 2.74 -10.20 10.80
CA THR A 242 3.25 -11.11 11.84
C THR A 242 4.59 -11.74 11.49
N SER A 243 4.90 -11.86 10.18
CA SER A 243 6.23 -12.25 9.68
C SER A 243 7.31 -11.17 9.77
N LEU A 244 6.94 -9.95 10.16
CA LEU A 244 7.83 -8.80 10.37
C LEU A 244 8.62 -8.36 9.12
N ASP A 245 8.16 -8.71 7.92
CA ASP A 245 8.85 -8.48 6.65
C ASP A 245 8.15 -7.51 5.71
N LEU A 246 6.88 -7.20 5.98
CA LEU A 246 6.04 -6.23 5.29
C LEU A 246 5.32 -5.37 6.32
N GLY A 247 5.18 -4.08 6.03
CA GLY A 247 4.44 -3.16 6.88
C GLY A 247 4.02 -1.92 6.10
N TYR A 248 3.26 -1.07 6.74
CA TYR A 248 2.91 0.24 6.20
C TYR A 248 2.97 1.30 7.29
N THR A 249 3.18 2.53 6.85
CA THR A 249 3.09 3.72 7.69
C THR A 249 2.23 4.75 6.98
N TYR A 250 1.62 5.62 7.76
CA TYR A 250 1.02 6.84 7.24
C TYR A 250 1.28 8.01 8.18
N GLY A 251 1.23 9.19 7.63
CA GLY A 251 1.46 10.40 8.37
C GLY A 251 0.90 11.62 7.67
N ARG A 252 1.13 12.78 8.26
CA ARG A 252 0.75 14.07 7.73
C ARG A 252 1.99 14.83 7.27
N TYR A 253 1.86 15.57 6.19
CA TYR A 253 2.81 16.60 5.80
C TYR A 253 2.12 17.96 5.72
N ASP A 254 2.81 19.00 6.17
CA ASP A 254 2.39 20.40 6.04
C ASP A 254 3.42 21.09 5.17
N ALA A 255 3.09 21.33 3.90
CA ALA A 255 3.95 22.02 2.97
C ALA A 255 3.90 23.51 3.24
N ARG A 256 5.01 24.09 3.66
CA ARG A 256 5.19 25.55 3.67
C ARG A 256 5.46 25.99 2.22
N VAL A 257 4.41 26.33 1.50
CA VAL A 257 4.55 26.92 0.19
C VAL A 257 5.18 28.30 0.37
N ALA A 258 6.36 28.51 -0.19
CA ALA A 258 6.80 29.87 -0.48
C ALA A 258 5.67 30.52 -1.30
N ALA A 259 5.25 31.73 -0.92
CA ALA A 259 4.03 32.43 -1.31
C ALA A 259 3.80 32.66 -2.82
N ALA A 260 4.46 31.92 -3.71
CA ALA A 260 4.51 32.18 -5.14
C ALA A 260 3.76 31.19 -6.02
N SER A 261 3.10 30.15 -5.47
CA SER A 261 2.31 29.24 -6.32
C SER A 261 0.95 28.92 -5.70
N PRO A 262 -0.14 29.46 -6.26
CA PRO A 262 -1.52 29.16 -5.80
C PRO A 262 -1.94 27.71 -5.98
N ALA A 263 -1.15 26.88 -6.68
CA ALA A 263 -1.49 25.51 -7.09
C ALA A 263 -0.85 24.41 -6.22
N ALA A 264 0.00 24.74 -5.24
CA ALA A 264 0.58 23.73 -4.37
C ALA A 264 -0.32 23.54 -3.13
N PRO A 265 -0.80 22.30 -2.86
CA PRO A 265 -1.62 22.05 -1.68
C PRO A 265 -0.80 22.32 -0.40
N GLY A 266 -1.42 23.06 0.54
CA GLY A 266 -0.78 23.48 1.80
C GLY A 266 -0.48 22.36 2.79
N GLY A 267 -0.88 21.11 2.50
CA GLY A 267 -0.66 19.94 3.35
C GLY A 267 -1.38 18.72 2.82
N GLY A 268 -1.25 17.62 3.55
CA GLY A 268 -1.89 16.37 3.20
C GLY A 268 -1.41 15.20 4.04
N TYR A 269 -1.78 14.03 3.61
CA TYR A 269 -1.35 12.77 4.20
C TYR A 269 -0.44 12.02 3.22
N TYR A 270 0.39 11.15 3.75
CA TYR A 270 1.14 10.18 2.96
C TYR A 270 0.87 8.77 3.46
N VAL A 271 1.00 7.82 2.55
CA VAL A 271 1.01 6.38 2.86
C VAL A 271 2.28 5.79 2.27
N ARG A 272 3.00 5.01 3.06
CA ARG A 272 4.19 4.25 2.63
C ARG A 272 4.02 2.78 2.91
N VAL A 273 4.34 1.96 1.94
CA VAL A 273 4.49 0.51 2.14
C VAL A 273 5.97 0.19 2.24
N TRP A 274 6.30 -0.59 3.23
CA TRP A 274 7.65 -0.96 3.60
C TRP A 274 7.86 -2.47 3.50
N ARG A 275 9.00 -2.85 3.02
CA ARG A 275 9.44 -4.24 2.89
C ARG A 275 10.86 -4.38 3.41
N LYS A 276 11.17 -5.46 4.15
CA LYS A 276 12.54 -5.74 4.54
C LYS A 276 13.33 -6.31 3.37
N ASN A 277 14.54 -5.80 3.18
CA ASN A 277 15.53 -6.37 2.27
C ASN A 277 16.25 -7.58 2.89
N ALA A 278 17.15 -8.21 2.14
CA ALA A 278 17.92 -9.37 2.59
C ALA A 278 18.76 -9.12 3.88
N ALA A 279 19.17 -7.88 4.12
CA ALA A 279 19.89 -7.49 5.34
C ALA A 279 18.96 -7.24 6.55
N GLY A 280 17.62 -7.29 6.35
CA GLY A 280 16.63 -7.03 7.39
C GLY A 280 16.29 -5.55 7.57
N ASN A 281 16.76 -4.68 6.70
CA ASN A 281 16.46 -3.25 6.76
C ASN A 281 15.15 -2.94 6.04
N TRP A 282 14.35 -2.04 6.62
CA TRP A 282 13.13 -1.54 6.01
C TRP A 282 13.43 -0.65 4.80
N GLN A 283 12.76 -0.92 3.68
CA GLN A 283 12.82 -0.13 2.45
C GLN A 283 11.40 0.20 1.97
N ILE A 284 11.22 1.42 1.46
CA ILE A 284 9.97 1.87 0.85
C ILE A 284 9.83 1.21 -0.52
N VAL A 285 8.75 0.46 -0.72
CA VAL A 285 8.39 -0.15 -2.02
C VAL A 285 7.27 0.62 -2.72
N ALA A 286 6.44 1.36 -1.97
CA ALA A 286 5.44 2.27 -2.52
C ALA A 286 5.25 3.48 -1.61
N HIS A 287 5.02 4.63 -2.21
CA HIS A 287 4.69 5.89 -1.54
C HIS A 287 3.62 6.63 -2.32
N VAL A 288 2.62 7.14 -1.62
CA VAL A 288 1.53 7.95 -2.19
C VAL A 288 1.34 9.20 -1.36
N ASP A 289 1.23 10.35 -2.02
CA ASP A 289 0.80 11.60 -1.41
C ASP A 289 -0.70 11.80 -1.61
N GLN A 290 -1.38 12.21 -0.54
CA GLN A 290 -2.80 12.56 -0.50
C GLN A 290 -2.96 14.01 -0.05
N PRO A 291 -2.99 15.00 -0.96
CA PRO A 291 -3.20 16.39 -0.58
C PRO A 291 -4.56 16.62 0.08
N ASP A 292 -4.61 17.59 1.02
CA ASP A 292 -5.86 18.06 1.58
C ASP A 292 -6.77 18.65 0.48
N GLY A 293 -8.09 18.45 0.58
CA GLY A 293 -9.08 19.19 -0.21
C GLY A 293 -9.25 18.76 -1.66
N ARG A 294 -8.86 17.53 -2.06
CA ARG A 294 -9.16 16.97 -3.40
C ARG A 294 -9.98 15.70 -3.31
#